data_451fbc8bce095d2e08e7a1cd65b0136f
#
_entry.id   451fbc8bce095d2e08e7a1cd65b0136f
#
_cell.length_a   1.000
_cell.length_b   1.000
_cell.length_c   1.000
_cell.angle_alpha   90.00
_cell.angle_beta   90.00
_cell.angle_gamma   90.00
#
_symmetry.space_group_name_H-M   'P 1'
#
loop_
_entity.id
_entity.type
_entity.pdbx_description
1 polymer ?
#
loop_
_entity_poly.entity_id
_entity_poly.type
_entity_poly.pdbx_seq_one_letter_code
_entity_poly.pdbx_strand_id
1 'polypeptide(L)'
;MTDPASSFMRVEMLPALHGDCLFVEYGDARRTRRLLIDGGPIGAYGALDQRMGQLPAGDRRFELIVLSHVDTDHVDGLVRLFANPRPWPFVVKDCWFNGWRHLEQAHGLLGGKQGEYFSALLARRLDDGQWNGAFGGQAVVVPDAGPLPACELAGGMRLTLLSPSPQKLDKMRDAWRKDIAGAFAPGDLDAAWQQLATQKRYLPGQGLLGSTPELDALLQKQSKPDNSAANGSSIAFLAEYAGKSCLFLADAHADIVCASLRRLLAARGMERLAVDAVKLAHHGSKSNTNDELMALIDSPRFLFSSNGAQFGHPDREAVQRVIARSAHPAPTLYFNYLSERNREWQSTQLQAQLAYKAVYPDGENQPMVVAW
;
A
#
# COMPACT_ATOMS: atom_id res chain seq x y z
N MET A 1 -21.59 -2.62 20.83
CA MET A 1 -21.86 -3.15 19.50
C MET A 1 -22.16 -1.96 18.60
N THR A 2 -21.45 -1.80 17.49
CA THR A 2 -21.76 -0.78 16.48
C THR A 2 -23.01 -1.22 15.72
N ASP A 3 -23.93 -0.28 15.52
CA ASP A 3 -25.11 -0.52 14.67
C ASP A 3 -24.64 -0.71 13.23
N PRO A 4 -24.84 -1.90 12.60
CA PRO A 4 -24.42 -2.14 11.23
C PRO A 4 -25.01 -1.17 10.21
N ALA A 5 -26.18 -0.62 10.50
CA ALA A 5 -26.89 0.31 9.61
C ALA A 5 -26.24 1.71 9.55
N SER A 6 -25.39 2.06 10.51
CA SER A 6 -24.68 3.35 10.56
C SER A 6 -23.18 3.23 10.30
N SER A 7 -22.66 2.01 10.13
CA SER A 7 -21.22 1.76 9.92
C SER A 7 -20.81 2.08 8.48
N PHE A 8 -19.60 2.62 8.33
CA PHE A 8 -19.03 2.90 7.02
C PHE A 8 -17.58 2.41 6.93
N MET A 9 -17.14 2.13 5.72
CA MET A 9 -15.74 1.97 5.34
C MET A 9 -15.49 2.79 4.07
N ARG A 10 -14.39 3.52 4.05
CA ARG A 10 -14.03 4.43 2.96
C ARG A 10 -12.55 4.31 2.68
N VAL A 11 -12.19 4.20 1.42
CA VAL A 11 -10.82 4.26 0.92
C VAL A 11 -10.66 5.50 0.08
N GLU A 12 -9.70 6.33 0.41
CA GLU A 12 -9.32 7.52 -0.31
C GLU A 12 -7.93 7.32 -0.90
N MET A 13 -7.84 7.15 -2.22
CA MET A 13 -6.58 7.11 -2.94
C MET A 13 -6.14 8.55 -3.20
N LEU A 14 -5.11 9.02 -2.51
CA LEU A 14 -4.55 10.34 -2.74
C LEU A 14 -3.85 10.42 -4.10
N PRO A 15 -3.69 11.61 -4.68
CA PRO A 15 -2.94 11.80 -5.91
C PRO A 15 -1.43 11.62 -5.65
N ALA A 16 -1.00 10.37 -5.60
CA ALA A 16 0.35 9.93 -5.26
C ALA A 16 1.24 9.69 -6.50
N LEU A 17 0.97 10.35 -7.64
CA LEU A 17 1.70 10.18 -8.89
C LEU A 17 1.68 8.71 -9.35
N HIS A 18 2.84 8.05 -9.37
CA HIS A 18 3.00 6.66 -9.78
C HIS A 18 2.96 5.67 -8.61
N GLY A 19 2.79 6.16 -7.36
CA GLY A 19 2.84 5.36 -6.15
C GLY A 19 1.52 5.24 -5.39
N ASP A 20 1.59 4.73 -4.17
CA ASP A 20 0.45 4.57 -3.27
C ASP A 20 0.51 5.52 -2.08
N CYS A 21 -0.61 6.16 -1.80
CA CYS A 21 -0.90 6.84 -0.54
C CYS A 21 -2.40 6.74 -0.27
N LEU A 22 -2.80 5.86 0.66
CA LEU A 22 -4.19 5.52 0.89
C LEU A 22 -4.61 5.90 2.29
N PHE A 23 -5.63 6.77 2.41
CA PHE A 23 -6.35 6.96 3.66
C PHE A 23 -7.52 5.98 3.70
N VAL A 24 -7.57 5.16 4.75
CA VAL A 24 -8.72 4.29 5.03
C VAL A 24 -9.41 4.80 6.27
N GLU A 25 -10.68 5.12 6.16
CA GLU A 25 -11.51 5.51 7.28
C GLU A 25 -12.64 4.50 7.49
N TYR A 26 -12.87 4.15 8.74
CA TYR A 26 -13.94 3.26 9.15
C TYR A 26 -14.54 3.72 10.48
N GLY A 27 -15.75 3.34 10.73
CA GLY A 27 -16.41 3.73 11.96
C GLY A 27 -17.92 3.84 11.80
N ASP A 28 -18.51 4.67 12.65
CA ASP A 28 -19.93 4.99 12.67
C ASP A 28 -20.13 6.52 12.80
N ALA A 29 -21.37 6.95 12.94
CA ALA A 29 -21.71 8.36 13.12
C ALA A 29 -21.08 9.03 14.36
N ARG A 30 -20.58 8.24 15.32
CA ARG A 30 -19.98 8.73 16.57
C ARG A 30 -18.49 8.85 16.51
N ARG A 31 -17.81 7.93 15.78
CA ARG A 31 -16.36 7.85 15.78
C ARG A 31 -15.80 7.33 14.46
N THR A 32 -14.98 8.16 13.83
CA THR A 32 -14.12 7.78 12.71
C THR A 32 -12.77 7.30 13.21
N ARG A 33 -12.28 6.18 12.66
CA ARG A 33 -10.95 5.64 12.86
C ARG A 33 -10.21 5.58 11.54
N ARG A 34 -8.87 5.61 11.59
CA ARG A 34 -8.05 5.79 10.38
C ARG A 34 -6.89 4.82 10.33
N LEU A 35 -6.63 4.37 9.09
CA LEU A 35 -5.35 3.81 8.67
C LEU A 35 -4.73 4.72 7.61
N LEU A 36 -3.41 4.76 7.56
CA LEU A 36 -2.65 5.30 6.45
C LEU A 36 -1.78 4.18 5.89
N ILE A 37 -1.92 3.89 4.59
CA ILE A 37 -1.13 2.88 3.90
C ILE A 37 -0.28 3.60 2.87
N ASP A 38 1.04 3.53 3.06
CA ASP A 38 2.06 4.18 2.25
C ASP A 38 1.97 5.72 2.22
N GLY A 39 2.98 6.37 1.68
CA GLY A 39 3.07 7.83 1.65
C GLY A 39 3.25 8.41 0.25
N GLY A 40 3.39 7.55 -0.75
CA GLY A 40 3.73 7.96 -2.11
C GLY A 40 5.16 8.46 -2.27
N PRO A 41 5.55 8.83 -3.50
CA PRO A 41 6.85 9.41 -3.78
C PRO A 41 6.93 10.84 -3.23
N ILE A 42 8.16 11.32 -3.01
CA ILE A 42 8.39 12.65 -2.42
C ILE A 42 7.71 13.79 -3.20
N GLY A 43 7.64 13.69 -4.53
CA GLY A 43 6.96 14.67 -5.39
C GLY A 43 5.45 14.78 -5.17
N ALA A 44 4.84 13.75 -4.56
CA ALA A 44 3.41 13.72 -4.23
C ALA A 44 3.12 14.12 -2.78
N TYR A 45 4.13 14.39 -1.96
CA TYR A 45 3.96 14.69 -0.53
C TYR A 45 2.96 15.82 -0.26
N GLY A 46 2.82 16.79 -1.18
CA GLY A 46 1.86 17.87 -1.05
C GLY A 46 0.41 17.42 -0.87
N ALA A 47 0.02 16.31 -1.48
CA ALA A 47 -1.32 15.75 -1.32
C ALA A 47 -1.52 15.16 0.09
N LEU A 48 -0.53 14.43 0.61
CA LEU A 48 -0.54 13.92 1.98
C LEU A 48 -0.54 15.07 3.00
N ASP A 49 0.31 16.06 2.80
CA ASP A 49 0.40 17.27 3.65
C ASP A 49 -0.96 18.01 3.71
N GLN A 50 -1.58 18.24 2.56
CA GLN A 50 -2.91 18.85 2.48
C GLN A 50 -3.96 18.00 3.21
N ARG A 51 -3.96 16.69 3.00
CA ARG A 51 -4.94 15.79 3.64
C ARG A 51 -4.77 15.74 5.15
N MET A 52 -3.54 15.76 5.65
CA MET A 52 -3.23 15.87 7.09
C MET A 52 -3.75 17.19 7.67
N GLY A 53 -3.60 18.29 6.92
CA GLY A 53 -4.09 19.61 7.31
C GLY A 53 -5.62 19.69 7.44
N GLN A 54 -6.34 18.93 6.64
CA GLN A 54 -7.82 18.84 6.70
C GLN A 54 -8.33 18.10 7.95
N LEU A 55 -7.50 17.30 8.62
CA LEU A 55 -7.88 16.63 9.85
C LEU A 55 -7.85 17.62 11.02
N PRO A 56 -8.91 17.68 11.85
CA PRO A 56 -8.88 18.46 13.08
C PRO A 56 -7.69 18.06 13.97
N ALA A 57 -7.04 19.03 14.61
CA ALA A 57 -5.83 18.78 15.40
C ALA A 57 -6.01 17.69 16.48
N GLY A 58 -7.17 17.64 17.14
CA GLY A 58 -7.49 16.61 18.14
C GLY A 58 -7.85 15.23 17.57
N ASP A 59 -8.00 15.12 16.25
CA ASP A 59 -8.48 13.91 15.56
C ASP A 59 -7.45 13.31 14.59
N ARG A 60 -6.20 13.79 14.62
CA ARG A 60 -5.07 13.22 13.86
C ARG A 60 -4.54 11.96 14.55
N ARG A 61 -5.39 10.94 14.59
CA ARG A 61 -5.10 9.64 15.22
C ARG A 61 -5.25 8.54 14.18
N PHE A 62 -4.21 7.69 14.12
CA PHE A 62 -4.18 6.52 13.26
C PHE A 62 -4.14 5.28 14.15
N GLU A 63 -5.09 4.37 13.94
CA GLU A 63 -5.06 3.06 14.58
C GLU A 63 -3.90 2.22 14.01
N LEU A 64 -3.55 2.48 12.74
CA LEU A 64 -2.44 1.83 12.07
C LEU A 64 -1.85 2.74 10.98
N ILE A 65 -0.53 2.79 10.89
CA ILE A 65 0.20 3.22 9.69
C ILE A 65 0.93 2.01 9.12
N VAL A 66 0.79 1.75 7.83
CA VAL A 66 1.49 0.66 7.13
C VAL A 66 2.45 1.28 6.12
N LEU A 67 3.73 0.97 6.22
CA LEU A 67 4.64 1.05 5.09
C LEU A 67 4.72 -0.35 4.51
N SER A 68 4.14 -0.53 3.32
CA SER A 68 4.03 -1.84 2.69
C SER A 68 5.40 -2.41 2.33
N HIS A 69 6.25 -1.60 1.71
CA HIS A 69 7.63 -1.93 1.33
C HIS A 69 8.44 -0.64 1.09
N VAL A 70 9.72 -0.77 0.74
CA VAL A 70 10.69 0.34 0.78
C VAL A 70 10.91 1.09 -0.54
N ASP A 71 10.16 0.78 -1.60
CA ASP A 71 10.31 1.49 -2.86
C ASP A 71 9.88 2.97 -2.70
N THR A 72 10.56 3.86 -3.40
CA THR A 72 10.45 5.31 -3.20
C THR A 72 9.06 5.86 -3.45
N ASP A 73 8.30 5.19 -4.28
CA ASP A 73 6.91 5.54 -4.60
C ASP A 73 5.90 5.10 -3.52
N HIS A 74 6.37 4.48 -2.43
CA HIS A 74 5.61 4.12 -1.24
C HIS A 74 6.17 4.79 0.02
N VAL A 75 7.50 4.79 0.21
CA VAL A 75 8.13 5.17 1.49
C VAL A 75 8.40 6.65 1.65
N ASP A 76 8.73 7.38 0.59
CA ASP A 76 9.30 8.73 0.67
C ASP A 76 8.37 9.74 1.38
N GLY A 77 7.06 9.67 1.13
CA GLY A 77 6.08 10.54 1.79
C GLY A 77 5.97 10.25 3.29
N LEU A 78 6.06 8.99 3.71
CA LEU A 78 6.08 8.65 5.14
C LEU A 78 7.39 9.10 5.81
N VAL A 79 8.54 8.92 5.16
CA VAL A 79 9.82 9.47 5.67
C VAL A 79 9.68 10.96 5.90
N ARG A 80 9.12 11.70 4.92
CA ARG A 80 8.90 13.14 5.04
C ARG A 80 7.94 13.51 6.16
N LEU A 81 6.83 12.80 6.31
CA LEU A 81 5.82 13.02 7.34
C LEU A 81 6.42 12.83 8.75
N PHE A 82 7.14 11.72 8.95
CA PHE A 82 7.75 11.40 10.25
C PHE A 82 8.98 12.27 10.55
N ALA A 83 9.74 12.70 9.53
CA ALA A 83 10.87 13.61 9.71
C ALA A 83 10.41 14.98 10.24
N ASN A 84 9.23 15.45 9.81
CA ASN A 84 8.68 16.73 10.21
C ASN A 84 7.20 16.66 10.63
N PRO A 85 6.88 16.11 11.81
CA PRO A 85 5.50 16.00 12.27
C PRO A 85 4.91 17.33 12.80
N ARG A 86 5.72 18.38 12.92
CA ARG A 86 5.30 19.66 13.58
C ARG A 86 4.12 20.36 12.91
N PRO A 87 4.01 20.45 11.55
CA PRO A 87 2.84 21.07 10.94
C PRO A 87 1.55 20.37 11.33
N TRP A 88 1.60 19.02 11.40
CA TRP A 88 0.45 18.19 11.66
C TRP A 88 0.78 17.12 12.71
N PRO A 89 0.86 17.48 14.02
CA PRO A 89 1.09 16.46 15.06
C PRO A 89 0.02 15.38 15.00
N PHE A 90 0.45 14.13 15.02
CA PHE A 90 -0.43 12.97 14.94
C PHE A 90 -0.02 11.90 15.93
N VAL A 91 -0.96 11.01 16.25
CA VAL A 91 -0.77 9.87 17.14
C VAL A 91 -0.95 8.59 16.34
N VAL A 92 -0.02 7.67 16.49
CA VAL A 92 -0.06 6.33 15.88
C VAL A 92 -0.20 5.30 16.98
N LYS A 93 -1.07 4.30 16.81
CA LYS A 93 -1.24 3.20 17.75
C LYS A 93 -0.31 2.04 17.44
N ASP A 94 -0.18 1.70 16.16
CA ASP A 94 0.76 0.71 15.66
C ASP A 94 1.28 1.15 14.29
N CYS A 95 2.49 0.77 13.96
CA CYS A 95 3.10 1.00 12.65
C CYS A 95 3.66 -0.31 12.13
N TRP A 96 3.10 -0.81 11.02
CA TRP A 96 3.60 -2.02 10.37
C TRP A 96 4.64 -1.67 9.33
N PHE A 97 5.84 -2.19 9.55
CA PHE A 97 6.96 -2.07 8.62
C PHE A 97 8.03 -3.10 8.94
N ASN A 98 8.45 -3.84 7.93
CA ASN A 98 9.56 -4.78 8.04
C ASN A 98 10.89 -4.05 7.79
N GLY A 99 11.43 -3.38 8.82
CA GLY A 99 12.76 -2.79 8.79
C GLY A 99 13.86 -3.85 8.99
N TRP A 100 15.12 -3.41 8.89
CA TRP A 100 16.29 -4.32 8.96
C TRP A 100 16.23 -5.31 10.14
N ARG A 101 15.94 -4.86 11.34
CA ARG A 101 15.87 -5.70 12.55
C ARG A 101 14.92 -6.89 12.43
N HIS A 102 13.90 -6.79 11.57
CA HIS A 102 12.92 -7.86 11.32
C HIS A 102 13.39 -8.85 10.26
N LEU A 103 14.42 -8.46 9.47
CA LEU A 103 15.03 -9.27 8.43
C LEU A 103 16.24 -10.04 8.95
N GLU A 104 16.86 -9.63 10.07
CA GLU A 104 18.09 -10.22 10.61
C GLU A 104 17.96 -11.66 11.11
N GLN A 105 16.78 -12.07 11.53
CA GLN A 105 16.53 -13.43 12.05
C GLN A 105 16.67 -14.54 11.01
N ALA A 106 16.83 -14.19 9.74
CA ALA A 106 17.14 -15.07 8.64
C ALA A 106 18.51 -14.70 8.05
N HIS A 107 19.46 -15.63 7.93
CA HIS A 107 20.84 -15.38 7.54
C HIS A 107 21.02 -14.84 6.10
N GLY A 108 21.69 -13.69 5.90
CA GLY A 108 22.15 -13.12 4.60
C GLY A 108 21.80 -11.65 4.34
N LEU A 109 22.31 -11.04 3.34
CA LEU A 109 22.79 -9.66 3.11
C LEU A 109 21.87 -8.74 2.22
N LEU A 110 21.61 -7.44 2.56
CA LEU A 110 21.50 -6.19 1.77
C LEU A 110 20.13 -5.58 1.37
N GLY A 111 19.93 -4.22 1.53
CA GLY A 111 19.07 -3.29 0.79
C GLY A 111 18.29 -2.24 1.58
N GLY A 112 18.21 -0.95 1.11
CA GLY A 112 17.18 0.01 1.48
C GLY A 112 17.55 1.24 2.31
N LYS A 113 18.23 2.27 1.72
CA LYS A 113 18.52 3.54 2.43
C LYS A 113 17.25 4.20 3.00
N GLN A 114 16.17 4.25 2.25
CA GLN A 114 14.90 4.82 2.68
C GLN A 114 14.28 4.02 3.82
N GLY A 115 14.41 2.70 3.78
CA GLY A 115 13.99 1.82 4.85
C GLY A 115 14.77 2.05 6.15
N GLU A 116 16.08 2.32 6.07
CA GLU A 116 16.89 2.70 7.23
C GLU A 116 16.49 4.08 7.77
N TYR A 117 16.23 5.06 6.90
CA TYR A 117 15.73 6.37 7.34
C TYR A 117 14.39 6.23 8.06
N PHE A 118 13.48 5.43 7.54
CA PHE A 118 12.20 5.20 8.17
C PHE A 118 12.37 4.43 9.49
N SER A 119 13.23 3.41 9.54
CA SER A 119 13.57 2.69 10.78
C SER A 119 14.12 3.64 11.87
N ALA A 120 15.04 4.54 11.49
CA ALA A 120 15.61 5.52 12.42
C ALA A 120 14.55 6.53 12.92
N LEU A 121 13.58 6.88 12.08
CA LEU A 121 12.45 7.71 12.47
C LEU A 121 11.50 7.00 13.42
N LEU A 122 11.13 5.75 13.13
CA LEU A 122 10.25 4.96 13.99
C LEU A 122 10.87 4.77 15.38
N ALA A 123 12.15 4.40 15.45
CA ALA A 123 12.85 4.22 16.71
C ALA A 123 12.91 5.49 17.60
N ARG A 124 12.75 6.68 17.00
CA ARG A 124 12.78 7.98 17.73
C ARG A 124 11.40 8.61 17.93
N ARG A 125 10.38 8.16 17.22
CA ARG A 125 9.06 8.79 17.19
C ARG A 125 7.97 7.95 17.82
N LEU A 126 8.15 6.63 17.86
CA LEU A 126 7.19 5.71 18.42
C LEU A 126 7.65 5.25 19.81
N ASP A 127 6.69 5.01 20.66
CA ASP A 127 6.90 4.37 21.96
C ASP A 127 7.15 2.86 21.78
N ASP A 128 7.71 2.24 22.81
CA ASP A 128 7.89 0.80 22.84
C ASP A 128 6.58 0.06 22.57
N GLY A 129 6.64 -0.92 21.66
CA GLY A 129 5.48 -1.73 21.27
C GLY A 129 4.59 -1.11 20.19
N GLN A 130 4.90 0.09 19.67
CA GLN A 130 4.15 0.70 18.55
C GLN A 130 4.73 0.39 17.17
N TRP A 131 5.83 -0.32 17.07
CA TRP A 131 6.37 -0.79 15.80
C TRP A 131 6.19 -2.30 15.70
N ASN A 132 5.31 -2.73 14.79
CA ASN A 132 4.82 -4.10 14.66
C ASN A 132 4.23 -4.65 15.97
N GLY A 133 3.55 -3.80 16.73
CA GLY A 133 3.03 -4.14 18.05
C GLY A 133 2.05 -5.32 18.01
N ALA A 134 1.19 -5.39 17.00
CA ALA A 134 0.28 -6.52 16.78
C ALA A 134 1.03 -7.86 16.56
N PHE A 135 2.31 -7.83 16.23
CA PHE A 135 3.20 -8.99 16.04
C PHE A 135 4.26 -9.11 17.13
N GLY A 136 4.05 -8.45 18.30
CA GLY A 136 5.02 -8.47 19.40
C GLY A 136 6.38 -7.86 19.05
N GLY A 137 6.42 -6.91 18.13
CA GLY A 137 7.64 -6.27 17.63
C GLY A 137 8.45 -7.16 16.68
N GLN A 138 7.88 -8.29 16.23
CA GLN A 138 8.50 -9.20 15.26
C GLN A 138 8.13 -8.80 13.83
N ALA A 139 8.65 -9.56 12.85
CA ALA A 139 8.31 -9.34 11.44
C ALA A 139 6.81 -9.52 11.17
N VAL A 140 6.26 -8.63 10.35
CA VAL A 140 4.92 -8.78 9.76
C VAL A 140 5.07 -9.78 8.61
N VAL A 141 4.72 -11.03 8.83
CA VAL A 141 5.00 -12.14 7.90
C VAL A 141 3.93 -13.22 7.98
N VAL A 142 3.60 -13.82 6.84
CA VAL A 142 2.70 -14.97 6.74
C VAL A 142 3.55 -16.25 6.84
N PRO A 143 3.40 -17.06 7.90
CA PRO A 143 4.13 -18.31 8.02
C PRO A 143 3.73 -19.31 6.92
N ASP A 144 4.62 -20.24 6.57
CA ASP A 144 4.39 -21.22 5.49
C ASP A 144 3.21 -22.16 5.77
N ALA A 145 2.90 -22.38 7.04
CA ALA A 145 1.82 -23.28 7.48
C ALA A 145 1.02 -22.67 8.64
N GLY A 146 -0.11 -23.30 8.94
CA GLY A 146 -1.02 -22.85 9.99
C GLY A 146 -2.02 -21.77 9.54
N PRO A 147 -2.78 -21.18 10.46
CA PRO A 147 -3.72 -20.10 10.14
C PRO A 147 -2.98 -18.84 9.69
N LEU A 148 -3.63 -18.03 8.85
CA LEU A 148 -3.10 -16.71 8.49
C LEU A 148 -3.09 -15.80 9.72
N PRO A 149 -2.01 -15.02 9.94
CA PRO A 149 -1.98 -14.05 11.03
C PRO A 149 -3.10 -13.03 10.85
N ALA A 150 -3.78 -12.72 11.96
CA ALA A 150 -4.83 -11.73 11.97
C ALA A 150 -4.80 -10.94 13.26
N CYS A 151 -5.15 -9.66 13.20
CA CYS A 151 -5.33 -8.79 14.34
C CYS A 151 -6.62 -8.00 14.23
N GLU A 152 -7.06 -7.46 15.36
CA GLU A 152 -8.22 -6.59 15.42
C GLU A 152 -7.80 -5.20 15.86
N LEU A 153 -8.15 -4.20 15.08
CA LEU A 153 -7.96 -2.80 15.43
C LEU A 153 -9.13 -2.29 16.27
N ALA A 154 -8.91 -1.20 16.96
CA ALA A 154 -9.97 -0.56 17.75
C ALA A 154 -11.23 -0.33 16.91
N GLY A 155 -12.38 -0.68 17.46
CA GLY A 155 -13.68 -0.58 16.80
C GLY A 155 -14.09 -1.83 16.03
N GLY A 156 -13.25 -2.89 16.02
CA GLY A 156 -13.62 -4.19 15.46
C GLY A 156 -13.24 -4.39 13.99
N MET A 157 -12.34 -3.56 13.43
CA MET A 157 -11.76 -3.87 12.11
C MET A 157 -10.77 -5.01 12.25
N ARG A 158 -11.01 -6.10 11.54
CA ARG A 158 -10.13 -7.25 11.46
C ARG A 158 -9.23 -7.14 10.24
N LEU A 159 -7.94 -7.29 10.45
CA LEU A 159 -6.94 -7.39 9.39
C LEU A 159 -6.41 -8.81 9.34
N THR A 160 -6.44 -9.44 8.16
CA THR A 160 -5.88 -10.78 7.91
C THR A 160 -4.74 -10.66 6.92
N LEU A 161 -3.53 -11.05 7.33
CA LEU A 161 -2.31 -10.89 6.54
C LEU A 161 -2.26 -11.90 5.39
N LEU A 162 -1.85 -11.44 4.19
CA LEU A 162 -1.75 -12.25 2.98
C LEU A 162 -0.33 -12.31 2.39
N SER A 163 0.52 -11.35 2.74
CA SER A 163 1.92 -11.20 2.29
C SER A 163 2.67 -10.36 3.33
N PRO A 164 4.01 -10.45 3.44
CA PRO A 164 4.93 -11.33 2.69
C PRO A 164 5.09 -12.73 3.30
N SER A 165 5.76 -13.63 2.57
CA SER A 165 6.25 -14.91 3.12
C SER A 165 7.67 -14.77 3.70
N PRO A 166 8.15 -15.72 4.53
CA PRO A 166 9.53 -15.71 5.03
C PRO A 166 10.56 -15.65 3.90
N GLN A 167 10.38 -16.43 2.84
CA GLN A 167 11.31 -16.49 1.70
C GLN A 167 11.37 -15.17 0.92
N LYS A 168 10.27 -14.38 0.90
CA LYS A 168 10.27 -13.05 0.27
C LYS A 168 11.02 -12.05 1.15
N LEU A 169 10.89 -12.14 2.48
CA LEU A 169 11.69 -11.33 3.41
C LEU A 169 13.17 -11.66 3.33
N ASP A 170 13.54 -12.95 3.17
CA ASP A 170 14.93 -13.35 2.94
C ASP A 170 15.53 -12.70 1.68
N LYS A 171 14.78 -12.71 0.57
CA LYS A 171 15.19 -12.02 -0.66
C LYS A 171 15.29 -10.51 -0.48
N MET A 172 14.37 -9.91 0.26
CA MET A 172 14.41 -8.49 0.57
C MET A 172 15.64 -8.14 1.40
N ARG A 173 15.96 -8.94 2.41
CA ARG A 173 17.18 -8.77 3.19
C ARG A 173 18.43 -8.77 2.30
N ASP A 174 18.52 -9.68 1.33
CA ASP A 174 19.65 -9.76 0.40
C ASP A 174 19.74 -8.54 -0.54
N ALA A 175 18.62 -7.97 -0.93
CA ALA A 175 18.56 -6.72 -1.68
C ALA A 175 18.91 -5.49 -0.81
N TRP A 176 18.49 -5.43 0.45
CA TRP A 176 18.72 -4.32 1.40
C TRP A 176 20.20 -4.02 1.64
N ARG A 177 21.05 -5.02 1.82
CA ARG A 177 22.48 -4.80 2.00
C ARG A 177 23.22 -4.30 0.74
N LYS A 178 22.76 -4.63 -0.49
CA LYS A 178 23.37 -4.11 -1.74
C LYS A 178 23.14 -2.62 -1.87
N ASP A 179 21.97 -2.15 -1.48
CA ASP A 179 21.55 -0.78 -1.68
C ASP A 179 22.27 0.20 -0.73
N ILE A 180 22.56 -0.22 0.51
CA ILE A 180 23.27 0.64 1.47
C ILE A 180 24.79 0.42 1.48
N ALA A 181 25.32 -0.50 0.67
CA ALA A 181 26.73 -0.79 0.65
C ALA A 181 27.58 0.47 0.43
N GLY A 182 28.52 0.72 1.36
CA GLY A 182 29.39 1.91 1.34
C GLY A 182 28.78 3.18 1.93
N ALA A 183 27.49 3.16 2.37
CA ALA A 183 26.90 4.32 3.07
C ALA A 183 27.07 4.20 4.60
N PHE A 184 26.55 3.13 5.18
CA PHE A 184 26.66 2.78 6.60
C PHE A 184 26.30 1.30 6.80
N ALA A 185 26.47 0.78 8.02
CA ALA A 185 26.11 -0.61 8.32
C ALA A 185 24.56 -0.76 8.39
N PRO A 186 23.98 -1.87 7.89
CA PRO A 186 22.56 -2.15 8.05
C PRO A 186 22.16 -2.16 9.52
N GLY A 187 21.03 -1.50 9.84
CA GLY A 187 20.55 -1.38 11.21
C GLY A 187 21.29 -0.34 12.07
N ASP A 188 22.28 0.36 11.52
CA ASP A 188 22.90 1.51 12.20
C ASP A 188 21.97 2.72 12.12
N LEU A 189 21.00 2.75 13.06
CA LEU A 189 19.98 3.77 13.11
C LEU A 189 20.52 5.18 13.41
N ASP A 190 21.69 5.29 14.04
CA ASP A 190 22.33 6.58 14.32
C ASP A 190 23.01 7.13 13.07
N ALA A 191 23.72 6.30 12.32
CA ALA A 191 24.26 6.71 11.02
C ALA A 191 23.15 7.06 10.02
N ALA A 192 22.07 6.25 9.96
CA ALA A 192 20.90 6.52 9.15
C ALA A 192 20.25 7.85 9.51
N TRP A 193 20.10 8.16 10.81
CA TRP A 193 19.58 9.41 11.30
C TRP A 193 20.44 10.62 10.92
N GLN A 194 21.76 10.51 11.08
CA GLN A 194 22.69 11.56 10.69
C GLN A 194 22.64 11.81 9.19
N GLN A 195 22.59 10.76 8.38
CA GLN A 195 22.49 10.90 6.94
C GLN A 195 21.13 11.48 6.51
N LEU A 196 20.03 11.06 7.13
CA LEU A 196 18.70 11.65 6.89
C LEU A 196 18.70 13.16 7.11
N ALA A 197 19.37 13.65 8.14
CA ALA A 197 19.47 15.09 8.43
C ALA A 197 20.14 15.90 7.31
N THR A 198 20.89 15.25 6.42
CA THR A 198 21.50 15.89 5.24
C THR A 198 20.61 15.86 4.00
N GLN A 199 19.55 15.04 4.01
CA GLN A 199 18.66 14.85 2.86
C GLN A 199 17.65 15.98 2.74
N LYS A 200 17.99 17.01 1.98
CA LYS A 200 17.17 18.24 1.80
C LYS A 200 15.72 17.95 1.43
N ARG A 201 15.46 16.91 0.62
CA ARG A 201 14.10 16.55 0.19
C ARG A 201 13.14 16.17 1.32
N TYR A 202 13.67 15.75 2.48
CA TYR A 202 12.88 15.41 3.65
C TYR A 202 12.83 16.52 4.70
N LEU A 203 13.57 17.64 4.49
CA LEU A 203 13.62 18.75 5.46
C LEU A 203 12.48 19.76 5.23
N PRO A 204 11.96 20.41 6.30
CA PRO A 204 10.95 21.44 6.17
C PRO A 204 11.47 22.67 5.40
N GLY A 205 10.57 23.36 4.68
CA GLY A 205 10.85 24.65 4.06
C GLY A 205 11.60 24.62 2.72
N GLN A 206 11.94 23.45 2.20
CA GLN A 206 12.42 23.32 0.82
C GLN A 206 11.20 23.11 -0.08
N GLY A 207 10.94 24.04 -1.00
CA GLY A 207 9.93 23.85 -2.03
C GLY A 207 10.20 22.56 -2.82
N LEU A 208 9.21 21.72 -2.94
CA LEU A 208 9.26 20.55 -3.79
C LEU A 208 9.17 21.02 -5.25
N LEU A 209 10.29 21.45 -5.81
CA LEU A 209 10.45 21.49 -7.25
C LEU A 209 10.51 20.04 -7.69
N GLY A 210 9.47 19.60 -8.41
CA GLY A 210 9.41 18.28 -8.96
C GLY A 210 10.71 17.96 -9.71
N SER A 211 11.43 16.94 -9.25
CA SER A 211 12.49 16.36 -10.06
C SER A 211 11.82 15.77 -11.27
N THR A 212 12.14 16.29 -12.45
CA THR A 212 11.78 15.67 -13.73
C THR A 212 12.36 14.26 -13.71
N PRO A 213 11.55 13.22 -13.90
CA PRO A 213 12.09 11.87 -13.97
C PRO A 213 13.06 11.79 -15.16
N GLU A 214 14.21 11.15 -14.98
CA GLU A 214 15.01 10.69 -16.11
C GLU A 214 14.20 9.60 -16.84
N LEU A 215 13.60 10.00 -17.96
CA LEU A 215 12.54 9.26 -18.66
C LEU A 215 13.07 8.09 -19.53
N ASP A 216 14.37 7.93 -19.73
CA ASP A 216 14.91 7.18 -20.87
C ASP A 216 15.38 5.74 -20.57
N ALA A 217 15.37 5.27 -19.33
CA ALA A 217 15.99 3.96 -19.03
C ALA A 217 15.01 2.77 -18.91
N LEU A 218 13.70 2.97 -18.97
CA LEU A 218 12.71 1.94 -18.56
C LEU A 218 11.75 1.43 -19.66
N LEU A 219 11.87 1.87 -20.90
CA LEU A 219 10.91 1.56 -21.96
C LEU A 219 10.99 0.16 -22.58
N GLN A 220 11.84 -0.74 -22.10
CA GLN A 220 11.99 -2.08 -22.68
C GLN A 220 12.06 -3.18 -21.63
N LYS A 221 10.94 -3.58 -21.03
CA LYS A 221 10.84 -4.92 -20.43
C LYS A 221 9.51 -5.59 -20.75
N GLN A 222 9.60 -6.71 -21.49
CA GLN A 222 8.52 -7.67 -21.71
C GLN A 222 7.96 -8.17 -20.38
N SER A 223 6.66 -8.50 -20.35
CA SER A 223 5.97 -9.01 -19.16
C SER A 223 6.56 -10.33 -18.67
N LYS A 224 7.47 -10.23 -17.71
CA LYS A 224 7.91 -11.34 -16.87
C LYS A 224 7.16 -11.23 -15.53
N PRO A 225 7.02 -12.35 -14.78
CA PRO A 225 6.56 -12.26 -13.38
C PRO A 225 7.39 -11.23 -12.62
N ASP A 226 6.74 -10.46 -11.74
CA ASP A 226 7.45 -9.53 -10.89
C ASP A 226 8.41 -10.32 -9.97
N ASN A 227 9.69 -9.96 -10.02
CA ASN A 227 10.74 -10.59 -9.22
C ASN A 227 11.48 -9.59 -8.33
N SER A 228 10.96 -8.36 -8.21
CA SER A 228 11.51 -7.35 -7.30
C SER A 228 11.49 -7.88 -5.87
N ALA A 229 12.63 -7.77 -5.18
CA ALA A 229 12.71 -8.18 -3.78
C ALA A 229 11.88 -7.24 -2.88
N ALA A 230 11.84 -5.95 -3.19
CA ALA A 230 11.05 -4.97 -2.49
C ALA A 230 9.55 -5.28 -2.61
N ASN A 231 9.02 -5.43 -3.84
CA ASN A 231 7.63 -5.79 -4.08
C ASN A 231 7.26 -7.11 -3.42
N GLY A 232 8.15 -8.12 -3.49
CA GLY A 232 7.95 -9.40 -2.80
C GLY A 232 7.84 -9.29 -1.28
N SER A 233 8.41 -8.26 -0.67
CA SER A 233 8.33 -7.97 0.77
C SER A 233 7.08 -7.18 1.18
N SER A 234 6.22 -6.80 0.23
CA SER A 234 5.02 -5.98 0.47
C SER A 234 4.08 -6.61 1.50
N ILE A 235 3.67 -5.81 2.47
CA ILE A 235 2.63 -6.15 3.43
C ILE A 235 1.28 -6.00 2.74
N ALA A 236 0.63 -7.13 2.43
CA ALA A 236 -0.71 -7.18 1.86
C ALA A 236 -1.69 -7.84 2.84
N PHE A 237 -2.92 -7.36 2.89
CA PHE A 237 -3.91 -7.85 3.85
C PHE A 237 -5.35 -7.65 3.38
N LEU A 238 -6.25 -8.46 3.94
CA LEU A 238 -7.69 -8.28 3.90
C LEU A 238 -8.11 -7.48 5.13
N ALA A 239 -8.83 -6.38 4.93
CA ALA A 239 -9.49 -5.60 5.97
C ALA A 239 -11.00 -5.87 5.95
N GLU A 240 -11.56 -6.21 7.12
CA GLU A 240 -12.98 -6.52 7.31
C GLU A 240 -13.54 -5.70 8.47
N TYR A 241 -14.65 -4.98 8.24
CA TYR A 241 -15.30 -4.15 9.26
C TYR A 241 -16.82 -4.10 9.07
N ALA A 242 -17.57 -4.56 10.06
CA ALA A 242 -19.05 -4.47 10.09
C ALA A 242 -19.73 -4.95 8.79
N GLY A 243 -19.28 -6.08 8.24
CA GLY A 243 -19.78 -6.65 7.00
C GLY A 243 -19.24 -5.99 5.72
N LYS A 244 -18.29 -5.07 5.83
CA LYS A 244 -17.59 -4.41 4.72
C LYS A 244 -16.16 -4.93 4.64
N SER A 245 -15.59 -4.97 3.42
CA SER A 245 -14.28 -5.58 3.23
C SER A 245 -13.50 -4.96 2.07
N CYS A 246 -12.18 -4.91 2.22
CA CYS A 246 -11.27 -4.48 1.17
C CYS A 246 -9.98 -5.31 1.18
N LEU A 247 -9.53 -5.75 0.01
CA LEU A 247 -8.20 -6.29 -0.19
C LEU A 247 -7.22 -5.14 -0.51
N PHE A 248 -6.17 -5.01 0.29
CA PHE A 248 -5.04 -4.12 0.04
C PHE A 248 -3.84 -4.97 -0.33
N LEU A 249 -3.43 -4.92 -1.61
CA LEU A 249 -2.42 -5.82 -2.14
C LEU A 249 -1.03 -5.19 -2.24
N ALA A 250 -0.89 -3.86 -2.00
CA ALA A 250 0.35 -3.10 -2.18
C ALA A 250 1.02 -3.47 -3.53
N ASP A 251 2.30 -3.89 -3.52
CA ASP A 251 2.99 -4.40 -4.71
C ASP A 251 3.29 -5.89 -4.61
N ALA A 252 2.58 -6.60 -3.73
CA ALA A 252 2.82 -8.00 -3.43
C ALA A 252 2.80 -8.91 -4.67
N HIS A 253 3.68 -9.89 -4.67
CA HIS A 253 3.72 -10.89 -5.72
C HIS A 253 2.47 -11.77 -5.72
N ALA A 254 1.90 -12.00 -6.89
CA ALA A 254 0.65 -12.74 -7.05
C ALA A 254 0.73 -14.18 -6.52
N ASP A 255 1.88 -14.84 -6.64
CA ASP A 255 2.10 -16.22 -6.14
C ASP A 255 1.83 -16.32 -4.64
N ILE A 256 2.33 -15.37 -3.83
CA ILE A 256 2.17 -15.35 -2.38
C ILE A 256 0.73 -14.99 -1.99
N VAL A 257 0.16 -13.97 -2.63
CA VAL A 257 -1.22 -13.55 -2.38
C VAL A 257 -2.19 -14.69 -2.69
N CYS A 258 -2.04 -15.35 -3.85
CA CYS A 258 -2.90 -16.49 -4.24
C CYS A 258 -2.76 -17.68 -3.28
N ALA A 259 -1.53 -18.01 -2.85
CA ALA A 259 -1.31 -19.07 -1.87
C ALA A 259 -2.01 -18.76 -0.53
N SER A 260 -1.92 -17.52 -0.05
CA SER A 260 -2.60 -17.07 1.17
C SER A 260 -4.12 -17.05 1.02
N LEU A 261 -4.63 -16.58 -0.12
CA LEU A 261 -6.07 -16.60 -0.40
C LEU A 261 -6.63 -18.03 -0.42
N ARG A 262 -5.93 -19.00 -1.03
CA ARG A 262 -6.35 -20.41 -0.99
C ARG A 262 -6.43 -20.96 0.44
N ARG A 263 -5.45 -20.61 1.30
CA ARG A 263 -5.47 -20.99 2.72
C ARG A 263 -6.66 -20.38 3.44
N LEU A 264 -6.95 -19.08 3.18
CA LEU A 264 -8.08 -18.38 3.75
C LEU A 264 -9.41 -19.00 3.31
N LEU A 265 -9.56 -19.28 2.01
CA LEU A 265 -10.75 -19.89 1.43
C LEU A 265 -11.00 -21.30 1.98
N ALA A 266 -9.95 -22.12 2.06
CA ALA A 266 -10.04 -23.46 2.68
C ALA A 266 -10.48 -23.39 4.14
N ALA A 267 -9.92 -22.44 4.93
CA ALA A 267 -10.31 -22.24 6.32
C ALA A 267 -11.75 -21.74 6.49
N ARG A 268 -12.29 -21.03 5.49
CA ARG A 268 -13.67 -20.50 5.49
C ARG A 268 -14.68 -21.42 4.80
N GLY A 269 -14.23 -22.51 4.16
CA GLY A 269 -15.10 -23.40 3.36
C GLY A 269 -15.70 -22.69 2.13
N MET A 270 -14.93 -21.79 1.49
CA MET A 270 -15.36 -20.96 0.37
C MET A 270 -14.52 -21.27 -0.88
N GLU A 271 -15.12 -21.13 -2.06
CA GLU A 271 -14.40 -21.25 -3.33
C GLU A 271 -13.79 -19.93 -3.80
N ARG A 272 -14.44 -18.80 -3.48
CA ARG A 272 -14.03 -17.45 -3.80
C ARG A 272 -14.23 -16.54 -2.61
N LEU A 273 -13.34 -15.54 -2.48
CA LEU A 273 -13.45 -14.50 -1.48
C LEU A 273 -14.30 -13.36 -2.03
N ALA A 274 -15.51 -13.21 -1.53
CA ALA A 274 -16.34 -12.04 -1.80
C ALA A 274 -15.84 -10.86 -0.96
N VAL A 275 -15.48 -9.75 -1.63
CA VAL A 275 -15.04 -8.50 -1.00
C VAL A 275 -15.68 -7.30 -1.70
N ASP A 276 -15.89 -6.20 -0.95
CA ASP A 276 -16.51 -5.00 -1.51
C ASP A 276 -15.58 -4.23 -2.44
N ALA A 277 -14.27 -4.30 -2.20
CA ALA A 277 -13.28 -3.62 -3.04
C ALA A 277 -11.92 -4.35 -3.03
N VAL A 278 -11.14 -4.14 -4.09
CA VAL A 278 -9.76 -4.60 -4.22
C VAL A 278 -8.88 -3.44 -4.67
N LYS A 279 -7.91 -3.00 -3.85
CA LYS A 279 -6.79 -2.19 -4.31
C LYS A 279 -5.79 -3.14 -4.95
N LEU A 280 -5.69 -3.07 -6.27
CA LEU A 280 -4.88 -3.99 -7.08
C LEU A 280 -3.39 -3.83 -6.79
N ALA A 281 -2.67 -4.95 -6.90
CA ALA A 281 -1.25 -4.97 -6.67
C ALA A 281 -0.48 -4.21 -7.76
N HIS A 282 0.61 -3.55 -7.34
CA HIS A 282 1.58 -2.89 -8.20
C HIS A 282 0.90 -1.98 -9.23
N HIS A 283 0.00 -1.13 -8.71
CA HIS A 283 -0.74 -0.10 -9.45
C HIS A 283 -1.54 -0.61 -10.68
N GLY A 284 -1.86 -1.91 -10.69
CA GLY A 284 -2.49 -2.57 -11.84
C GLY A 284 -1.46 -3.10 -12.85
N SER A 285 -0.32 -3.59 -12.38
CA SER A 285 0.65 -4.32 -13.20
C SER A 285 0.06 -5.66 -13.65
N LYS A 286 0.27 -6.02 -14.90
CA LYS A 286 -0.11 -7.33 -15.48
C LYS A 286 0.64 -8.50 -14.86
N SER A 287 1.82 -8.24 -14.31
CA SER A 287 2.64 -9.24 -13.62
C SER A 287 2.07 -9.66 -12.28
N ASN A 288 1.34 -8.75 -11.61
CA ASN A 288 0.77 -8.94 -10.28
C ASN A 288 -0.74 -9.19 -10.32
N THR A 289 -1.42 -8.83 -11.43
CA THR A 289 -2.85 -9.08 -11.65
C THR A 289 -3.01 -10.21 -12.66
N ASN A 290 -2.99 -11.46 -12.23
CA ASN A 290 -3.08 -12.65 -13.08
C ASN A 290 -4.45 -13.33 -13.03
N ASP A 291 -4.68 -14.31 -13.93
CA ASP A 291 -5.95 -15.03 -14.02
C ASP A 291 -6.25 -15.85 -12.74
N GLU A 292 -5.20 -16.31 -12.05
CA GLU A 292 -5.32 -17.06 -10.80
C GLU A 292 -5.88 -16.20 -9.68
N LEU A 293 -5.36 -14.97 -9.50
CA LEU A 293 -5.88 -14.00 -8.54
C LEU A 293 -7.35 -13.70 -8.81
N MET A 294 -7.70 -13.44 -10.08
CA MET A 294 -9.07 -13.14 -10.48
C MET A 294 -10.03 -14.32 -10.27
N ALA A 295 -9.54 -15.57 -10.33
CA ALA A 295 -10.35 -16.76 -10.05
C ALA A 295 -10.66 -16.94 -8.55
N LEU A 296 -9.83 -16.39 -7.67
CA LEU A 296 -9.96 -16.54 -6.20
C LEU A 296 -10.82 -15.46 -5.54
N ILE A 297 -11.11 -14.36 -6.24
CA ILE A 297 -11.84 -13.21 -5.69
C ILE A 297 -13.12 -12.93 -6.46
N ASP A 298 -14.10 -12.35 -5.76
CA ASP A 298 -15.30 -11.73 -6.32
C ASP A 298 -15.44 -10.32 -5.72
N SER A 299 -15.40 -9.29 -6.57
CA SER A 299 -15.48 -7.91 -6.12
C SER A 299 -16.22 -7.03 -7.13
N PRO A 300 -17.13 -6.16 -6.67
CA PRO A 300 -17.75 -5.15 -7.52
C PRO A 300 -16.85 -3.94 -7.82
N ARG A 301 -15.72 -3.76 -7.09
CA ARG A 301 -14.89 -2.55 -7.19
C ARG A 301 -13.41 -2.89 -7.25
N PHE A 302 -12.71 -2.33 -8.23
CA PHE A 302 -11.27 -2.45 -8.41
C PHE A 302 -10.62 -1.07 -8.46
N LEU A 303 -9.60 -0.85 -7.62
CA LEU A 303 -8.93 0.42 -7.41
C LEU A 303 -7.54 0.39 -8.05
N PHE A 304 -7.24 1.38 -8.87
CA PHE A 304 -5.98 1.57 -9.58
C PHE A 304 -5.36 2.90 -9.17
N SER A 305 -4.14 2.89 -8.66
CA SER A 305 -3.43 4.09 -8.21
C SER A 305 -2.17 4.29 -9.03
N SER A 306 -2.24 5.07 -10.08
CA SER A 306 -1.08 5.50 -10.86
C SER A 306 -1.48 6.54 -11.89
N ASN A 307 -0.59 7.52 -12.13
CA ASN A 307 -0.70 8.45 -13.25
C ASN A 307 -0.07 7.91 -14.53
N GLY A 308 0.56 6.74 -14.48
CA GLY A 308 1.20 6.08 -15.64
C GLY A 308 2.52 6.67 -16.09
N ALA A 309 3.03 7.72 -15.45
CA ALA A 309 4.16 8.50 -15.97
C ALA A 309 5.51 7.77 -15.88
N GLN A 310 5.75 7.02 -14.79
CA GLN A 310 7.06 6.40 -14.56
C GLN A 310 7.12 4.94 -15.00
N PHE A 311 6.15 4.12 -14.58
CA PHE A 311 6.16 2.67 -14.83
C PHE A 311 5.17 2.23 -15.92
N GLY A 312 4.35 3.15 -16.41
CA GLY A 312 3.35 2.88 -17.42
C GLY A 312 2.10 2.16 -16.93
N HIS A 313 1.90 2.07 -15.62
CA HIS A 313 0.71 1.46 -15.01
C HIS A 313 -0.51 2.43 -15.01
N PRO A 314 -1.74 1.87 -15.00
CA PRO A 314 -2.03 0.44 -15.09
C PRO A 314 -1.69 -0.13 -16.46
N ASP A 315 -1.27 -1.39 -16.50
CA ASP A 315 -1.13 -2.12 -17.75
C ASP A 315 -2.51 -2.36 -18.37
N ARG A 316 -2.60 -2.17 -19.69
CA ARG A 316 -3.83 -2.42 -20.44
C ARG A 316 -4.34 -3.84 -20.22
N GLU A 317 -3.43 -4.82 -20.25
CA GLU A 317 -3.72 -6.23 -20.06
C GLU A 317 -4.28 -6.54 -18.64
N ALA A 318 -3.82 -5.80 -17.62
CA ALA A 318 -4.36 -5.96 -16.26
C ALA A 318 -5.80 -5.46 -16.20
N VAL A 319 -6.09 -4.28 -16.77
CA VAL A 319 -7.46 -3.73 -16.82
C VAL A 319 -8.38 -4.64 -17.61
N GLN A 320 -7.95 -5.11 -18.80
CA GLN A 320 -8.71 -6.07 -19.62
C GLN A 320 -8.99 -7.36 -18.84
N ARG A 321 -8.02 -7.87 -18.09
CA ARG A 321 -8.18 -9.09 -17.29
C ARG A 321 -9.20 -8.89 -16.18
N VAL A 322 -9.17 -7.75 -15.48
CA VAL A 322 -10.17 -7.43 -14.47
C VAL A 322 -11.57 -7.41 -15.08
N ILE A 323 -11.77 -6.76 -16.21
CA ILE A 323 -13.07 -6.72 -16.90
C ILE A 323 -13.52 -8.12 -17.32
N ALA A 324 -12.62 -8.87 -17.99
CA ALA A 324 -12.97 -10.15 -18.60
C ALA A 324 -13.09 -11.32 -17.60
N ARG A 325 -12.43 -11.24 -16.44
CA ARG A 325 -12.34 -12.34 -15.45
C ARG A 325 -13.03 -12.03 -14.13
N SER A 326 -13.55 -10.82 -13.95
CA SER A 326 -14.36 -10.50 -12.77
C SER A 326 -15.51 -11.50 -12.65
N ALA A 327 -15.71 -12.02 -11.44
CA ALA A 327 -16.91 -12.79 -11.12
C ALA A 327 -18.15 -11.90 -11.04
N HIS A 328 -17.95 -10.62 -10.66
CA HIS A 328 -19.02 -9.63 -10.65
C HIS A 328 -19.41 -9.25 -12.09
N PRO A 329 -20.72 -9.27 -12.45
CA PRO A 329 -21.18 -9.11 -13.83
C PRO A 329 -20.91 -7.72 -14.43
N ALA A 330 -20.73 -6.69 -13.59
CA ALA A 330 -20.45 -5.33 -14.03
C ALA A 330 -19.51 -4.64 -13.02
N PRO A 331 -18.20 -4.95 -13.04
CA PRO A 331 -17.25 -4.35 -12.11
C PRO A 331 -17.09 -2.85 -12.37
N THR A 332 -16.85 -2.10 -11.30
CA THR A 332 -16.49 -0.68 -11.37
C THR A 332 -14.99 -0.51 -11.14
N LEU A 333 -14.33 0.14 -12.08
CA LEU A 333 -12.90 0.45 -12.07
C LEU A 333 -12.70 1.88 -11.58
N TYR A 334 -12.03 2.06 -10.48
CA TYR A 334 -11.72 3.38 -9.91
C TYR A 334 -10.26 3.71 -10.17
N PHE A 335 -10.01 4.77 -10.92
CA PHE A 335 -8.68 5.28 -11.21
C PHE A 335 -8.45 6.58 -10.43
N ASN A 336 -7.30 6.73 -9.76
CA ASN A 336 -6.98 7.98 -9.05
C ASN A 336 -6.41 9.07 -9.97
N TYR A 337 -6.21 8.77 -11.24
CA TYR A 337 -5.84 9.73 -12.30
C TYR A 337 -6.53 9.38 -13.60
N LEU A 338 -6.84 10.41 -14.39
CA LEU A 338 -7.05 10.25 -15.83
C LEU A 338 -5.71 10.42 -16.54
N SER A 339 -5.25 9.40 -17.23
CA SER A 339 -3.95 9.38 -17.90
C SER A 339 -4.07 8.74 -19.30
N GLU A 340 -3.02 8.88 -20.12
CA GLU A 340 -2.94 8.20 -21.42
C GLU A 340 -3.06 6.67 -21.30
N ARG A 341 -2.71 6.10 -20.13
CA ARG A 341 -2.74 4.66 -19.87
C ARG A 341 -4.13 4.10 -19.62
N ASN A 342 -5.08 4.95 -19.23
CA ASN A 342 -6.42 4.51 -18.86
C ASN A 342 -7.56 5.29 -19.52
N ARG A 343 -7.24 6.28 -20.36
CA ARG A 343 -8.22 7.13 -21.05
C ARG A 343 -9.19 6.33 -21.92
N GLU A 344 -8.75 5.24 -22.54
CA GLU A 344 -9.59 4.39 -23.39
C GLU A 344 -10.80 3.83 -22.63
N TRP A 345 -10.64 3.56 -21.31
CA TRP A 345 -11.69 2.98 -20.49
C TRP A 345 -12.84 3.95 -20.15
N GLN A 346 -12.70 5.25 -20.46
CA GLN A 346 -13.79 6.23 -20.38
C GLN A 346 -14.86 6.02 -21.47
N SER A 347 -14.57 5.30 -22.54
CA SER A 347 -15.49 5.11 -23.65
C SER A 347 -16.79 4.49 -23.16
N THR A 348 -17.89 5.24 -23.25
CA THR A 348 -19.24 4.76 -22.89
C THR A 348 -19.66 3.57 -23.74
N GLN A 349 -19.19 3.52 -25.00
CA GLN A 349 -19.42 2.39 -25.89
C GLN A 349 -18.72 1.12 -25.38
N LEU A 350 -17.44 1.21 -24.97
CA LEU A 350 -16.71 0.08 -24.40
C LEU A 350 -17.33 -0.35 -23.06
N GLN A 351 -17.72 0.59 -22.21
CA GLN A 351 -18.38 0.28 -20.94
C GLN A 351 -19.68 -0.49 -21.15
N ALA A 352 -20.50 -0.08 -22.13
CA ALA A 352 -21.73 -0.80 -22.46
C ALA A 352 -21.44 -2.17 -23.09
N GLN A 353 -20.47 -2.25 -23.98
CA GLN A 353 -20.11 -3.50 -24.69
C GLN A 353 -19.52 -4.56 -23.76
N LEU A 354 -18.66 -4.15 -22.83
CA LEU A 354 -17.90 -5.05 -21.94
C LEU A 354 -18.49 -5.12 -20.52
N ALA A 355 -19.63 -4.47 -20.28
CA ALA A 355 -20.35 -4.47 -19.03
C ALA A 355 -19.49 -4.07 -17.81
N TYR A 356 -18.81 -2.93 -17.86
CA TYR A 356 -18.09 -2.36 -16.74
C TYR A 356 -18.40 -0.87 -16.57
N LYS A 357 -17.94 -0.28 -15.45
CA LYS A 357 -17.92 1.17 -15.23
C LYS A 357 -16.50 1.64 -14.97
N ALA A 358 -16.14 2.81 -15.45
CA ALA A 358 -14.88 3.48 -15.12
C ALA A 358 -15.17 4.82 -14.45
N VAL A 359 -14.52 5.06 -13.30
CA VAL A 359 -14.69 6.27 -12.49
C VAL A 359 -13.33 6.93 -12.32
N TYR A 360 -13.31 8.24 -12.48
CA TYR A 360 -12.12 9.08 -12.40
C TYR A 360 -12.37 10.23 -11.41
N PRO A 361 -11.33 10.88 -10.86
CA PRO A 361 -11.53 12.06 -10.02
C PRO A 361 -12.17 13.21 -10.80
N ASP A 362 -12.91 14.08 -10.09
CA ASP A 362 -13.58 15.25 -10.68
C ASP A 362 -12.61 16.32 -11.20
N GLY A 363 -11.33 16.25 -10.84
CA GLY A 363 -10.29 17.20 -11.27
C GLY A 363 -8.87 16.66 -11.07
N GLU A 364 -7.91 17.32 -11.70
CA GLU A 364 -6.50 17.02 -11.51
C GLU A 364 -6.11 17.18 -10.03
N ASN A 365 -5.35 16.24 -9.51
CA ASN A 365 -4.88 16.22 -8.12
C ASN A 365 -5.98 16.14 -7.05
N GLN A 366 -7.19 15.74 -7.43
CA GLN A 366 -8.22 15.38 -6.45
C GLN A 366 -8.10 13.91 -6.04
N PRO A 367 -8.35 13.58 -4.76
CA PRO A 367 -8.36 12.19 -4.34
C PRO A 367 -9.52 11.42 -4.96
N MET A 368 -9.32 10.13 -5.24
CA MET A 368 -10.40 9.22 -5.57
C MET A 368 -10.95 8.60 -4.28
N VAL A 369 -12.20 8.89 -3.98
CA VAL A 369 -12.88 8.37 -2.78
C VAL A 369 -13.83 7.25 -3.16
N VAL A 370 -13.66 6.09 -2.53
CA VAL A 370 -14.55 4.92 -2.68
C VAL A 370 -15.10 4.56 -1.31
N ALA A 371 -16.41 4.55 -1.17
CA ALA A 371 -17.09 4.30 0.11
C ALA A 371 -18.20 3.24 -0.05
N TRP A 372 -18.41 2.46 1.00
CA TRP A 372 -19.49 1.47 1.09
C TRP A 372 -19.89 1.15 2.55
#